data_947ff350e53743377f2bc6d3dd40ec60
#
_entry.id   947ff350e53743377f2bc6d3dd40ec60
#
_cell.length_a   1.000
_cell.length_b   1.000
_cell.length_c   1.000
_cell.angle_alpha   90.00
_cell.angle_beta   90.00
_cell.angle_gamma   90.00
#
_symmetry.space_group_name_H-M   'P 1'
#
loop_
_entity.id
_entity.type
_entity.pdbx_description
1 polymer ?
#
loop_
_entity_poly.entity_id
_entity_poly.type
_entity_poly.pdbx_seq_one_letter_code
_entity_poly.pdbx_strand_id
1 'polypeptide(L)'
;GVPITWENIGDPIEKGEKIPQWIKDIVVELVCDDKTYGYVSTPGVYETRAFLAREVNRRGGCQVTVDDIIFFNGLGDAVAKIFGFLKREARVIGPSPAYSTHSSAEAAHSGYEHLTYELDARRNWMPDLQDLENKIKYNDSIAGILLINPDNPTGAVYPRELLLEMVDIARRHRVFVICDEIYAHIVYNGARTTHLSEVIGE
;
A
#
# COMPACT_ATOMS: atom_id res chain seq x y z
N GLY A 1 -19.40 17.19 -29.74
CA GLY A 1 -19.23 16.36 -28.56
C GLY A 1 -18.49 17.15 -27.47
N VAL A 2 -18.68 16.79 -26.22
CA VAL A 2 -17.92 17.38 -25.11
C VAL A 2 -16.49 16.81 -25.19
N PRO A 3 -15.44 17.64 -25.14
CA PRO A 3 -14.06 17.14 -25.10
C PRO A 3 -13.84 16.32 -23.83
N ILE A 4 -13.23 15.13 -24.00
CA ILE A 4 -12.92 14.23 -22.89
C ILE A 4 -11.42 14.34 -22.61
N THR A 5 -11.06 14.65 -21.36
CA THR A 5 -9.68 14.57 -20.89
C THR A 5 -9.48 13.19 -20.25
N TRP A 6 -8.50 12.44 -20.76
CA TRP A 6 -8.15 11.12 -20.25
C TRP A 6 -7.15 11.25 -19.12
N GLU A 7 -7.54 10.88 -17.90
CA GLU A 7 -6.71 10.92 -16.69
C GLU A 7 -6.73 9.60 -15.92
N ASN A 8 -7.19 8.53 -16.57
CA ASN A 8 -7.37 7.22 -15.98
C ASN A 8 -6.07 6.41 -15.83
N ILE A 9 -5.00 6.80 -16.55
CA ILE A 9 -3.67 6.16 -16.45
C ILE A 9 -2.65 7.25 -16.08
N GLY A 10 -2.00 7.05 -14.95
CA GLY A 10 -0.95 7.92 -14.45
C GLY A 10 0.43 7.46 -14.90
N ASP A 11 0.67 7.30 -16.21
CA ASP A 11 2.01 7.01 -16.73
C ASP A 11 2.82 8.32 -16.88
N PRO A 12 3.86 8.52 -16.04
CA PRO A 12 4.67 9.73 -16.11
C PRO A 12 5.36 9.92 -17.47
N ILE A 13 5.74 8.84 -18.14
CA ILE A 13 6.44 8.90 -19.44
C ILE A 13 5.48 9.37 -20.53
N GLU A 14 4.25 8.85 -20.56
CA GLU A 14 3.21 9.34 -21.49
C GLU A 14 2.83 10.79 -21.22
N LYS A 15 2.95 11.26 -19.99
CA LYS A 15 2.70 12.65 -19.59
C LYS A 15 3.90 13.58 -19.86
N GLY A 16 4.97 13.08 -20.46
CA GLY A 16 6.13 13.86 -20.87
C GLY A 16 7.29 13.94 -19.87
N GLU A 17 7.16 13.25 -18.74
CA GLU A 17 8.25 13.14 -17.77
C GLU A 17 9.42 12.30 -18.33
N LYS A 18 10.61 12.52 -17.80
CA LYS A 18 11.80 11.81 -18.23
C LYS A 18 12.49 11.14 -17.05
N ILE A 19 12.92 9.90 -17.26
CA ILE A 19 13.81 9.24 -16.30
C ILE A 19 15.13 10.03 -16.24
N PRO A 20 15.59 10.44 -15.04
CA PRO A 20 16.87 11.11 -14.85
C PRO A 20 18.03 10.32 -15.47
N GLN A 21 18.99 11.04 -16.08
CA GLN A 21 20.10 10.39 -16.78
C GLN A 21 20.92 9.48 -15.86
N TRP A 22 21.18 9.89 -14.62
CA TRP A 22 21.93 9.09 -13.66
C TRP A 22 21.32 7.71 -13.37
N ILE A 23 19.97 7.58 -13.40
CA ILE A 23 19.30 6.26 -13.26
C ILE A 23 19.63 5.39 -14.47
N LYS A 24 19.59 5.97 -15.68
CA LYS A 24 19.93 5.24 -16.90
C LYS A 24 21.39 4.78 -16.90
N ASP A 25 22.28 5.63 -16.40
CA ASP A 25 23.72 5.32 -16.33
C ASP A 25 23.96 4.13 -15.38
N ILE A 26 23.29 4.09 -14.21
CA ILE A 26 23.34 2.95 -13.30
C ILE A 26 22.81 1.67 -13.97
N VAL A 27 21.67 1.76 -14.68
CA VAL A 27 21.11 0.58 -15.38
C VAL A 27 22.08 0.05 -16.43
N VAL A 28 22.72 0.94 -17.21
CA VAL A 28 23.73 0.55 -18.19
C VAL A 28 24.94 -0.12 -17.54
N GLU A 29 25.43 0.42 -16.42
CA GLU A 29 26.53 -0.20 -15.66
C GLU A 29 26.15 -1.60 -15.19
N LEU A 30 24.98 -1.77 -14.60
CA LEU A 30 24.51 -3.07 -14.11
C LEU A 30 24.30 -4.10 -15.22
N VAL A 31 23.78 -3.68 -16.37
CA VAL A 31 23.60 -4.60 -17.54
C VAL A 31 24.94 -5.11 -18.07
N CYS A 32 26.03 -4.35 -17.89
CA CYS A 32 27.38 -4.76 -18.31
C CYS A 32 28.10 -5.64 -17.28
N ASP A 33 27.56 -5.82 -16.08
CA ASP A 33 28.16 -6.69 -15.04
C ASP A 33 27.49 -8.08 -15.08
N ASP A 34 28.26 -9.11 -15.44
CA ASP A 34 27.80 -10.51 -15.51
C ASP A 34 27.19 -11.01 -14.20
N LYS A 35 27.59 -10.44 -13.05
CA LYS A 35 27.05 -10.82 -11.73
C LYS A 35 25.57 -10.51 -11.59
N THR A 36 25.06 -9.51 -12.32
CA THR A 36 23.62 -9.13 -12.25
C THR A 36 22.70 -10.17 -12.86
N TYR A 37 23.24 -11.12 -13.63
CA TYR A 37 22.48 -12.21 -14.25
C TYR A 37 22.45 -13.48 -13.40
N GLY A 38 23.11 -13.46 -12.24
CA GLY A 38 23.13 -14.58 -11.30
C GLY A 38 21.85 -14.71 -10.49
N TYR A 39 21.70 -15.87 -9.84
CA TYR A 39 20.64 -16.07 -8.87
C TYR A 39 20.87 -15.22 -7.61
N VAL A 40 19.78 -14.67 -7.08
CA VAL A 40 19.75 -13.98 -5.78
C VAL A 40 18.90 -14.75 -4.78
N SER A 41 19.04 -14.42 -3.51
CA SER A 41 18.20 -14.95 -2.43
C SER A 41 16.70 -14.70 -2.71
N THR A 42 15.85 -15.69 -2.43
CA THR A 42 14.40 -15.64 -2.69
C THR A 42 13.70 -14.37 -2.16
N PRO A 43 13.97 -13.89 -0.92
CA PRO A 43 13.36 -12.65 -0.44
C PRO A 43 13.96 -11.39 -1.07
N GLY A 44 15.00 -11.48 -1.87
CA GLY A 44 15.69 -10.36 -2.51
C GLY A 44 17.11 -10.14 -1.98
N VAL A 45 17.85 -9.23 -2.61
CA VAL A 45 19.24 -8.89 -2.27
C VAL A 45 19.34 -8.41 -0.82
N TYR A 46 20.24 -9.02 -0.06
CA TYR A 46 20.40 -8.74 1.38
C TYR A 46 20.71 -7.26 1.66
N GLU A 47 21.66 -6.69 0.93
CA GLU A 47 22.11 -5.30 1.12
C GLU A 47 20.96 -4.31 0.92
N THR A 48 20.11 -4.56 -0.07
CA THR A 48 18.93 -3.71 -0.34
C THR A 48 17.88 -3.86 0.76
N ARG A 49 17.61 -5.08 1.21
CA ARG A 49 16.70 -5.33 2.34
C ARG A 49 17.22 -4.69 3.63
N ALA A 50 18.51 -4.82 3.90
CA ALA A 50 19.16 -4.22 5.07
C ALA A 50 19.12 -2.68 5.01
N PHE A 51 19.28 -2.08 3.82
CA PHE A 51 19.10 -0.64 3.63
C PHE A 51 17.66 -0.23 3.97
N LEU A 52 16.66 -0.92 3.42
CA LEU A 52 15.25 -0.60 3.67
C LEU A 52 14.87 -0.78 5.15
N ALA A 53 15.36 -1.83 5.82
CA ALA A 53 15.14 -2.01 7.25
C ALA A 53 15.68 -0.82 8.07
N ARG A 54 16.88 -0.33 7.75
CA ARG A 54 17.43 0.88 8.39
C ARG A 54 16.56 2.13 8.11
N GLU A 55 16.06 2.28 6.87
CA GLU A 55 15.20 3.42 6.53
C GLU A 55 13.87 3.38 7.29
N VAL A 56 13.25 2.20 7.43
CA VAL A 56 12.03 2.03 8.26
C VAL A 56 12.34 2.39 9.72
N ASN A 57 13.38 1.81 10.28
CA ASN A 57 13.73 1.96 11.70
C ASN A 57 14.12 3.42 12.06
N ARG A 58 14.69 4.16 11.10
CA ARG A 58 15.05 5.59 11.30
C ARG A 58 13.81 6.47 11.52
N ARG A 59 12.65 6.06 11.04
CA ARG A 59 11.39 6.80 11.21
C ARG A 59 10.82 6.69 12.63
N GLY A 60 11.29 5.72 13.42
CA GLY A 60 10.71 5.39 14.72
C GLY A 60 9.51 4.44 14.59
N GLY A 61 8.85 4.16 15.72
CA GLY A 61 7.73 3.21 15.75
C GLY A 61 8.19 1.75 15.71
N CYS A 62 7.53 0.92 14.91
CA CYS A 62 7.86 -0.49 14.78
C CYS A 62 9.27 -0.68 14.20
N GLN A 63 10.07 -1.51 14.88
CA GLN A 63 11.41 -1.86 14.43
C GLN A 63 11.35 -3.17 13.65
N VAL A 64 12.00 -3.17 12.48
CA VAL A 64 12.05 -4.32 11.58
C VAL A 64 13.49 -4.78 11.35
N THR A 65 13.64 -6.04 11.00
CA THR A 65 14.90 -6.66 10.60
C THR A 65 14.96 -6.88 9.10
N VAL A 66 16.07 -7.34 8.60
CA VAL A 66 16.23 -7.73 7.20
C VAL A 66 15.26 -8.86 6.80
N ASP A 67 14.86 -9.70 7.75
CA ASP A 67 13.98 -10.84 7.49
C ASP A 67 12.50 -10.47 7.43
N ASP A 68 12.16 -9.24 7.82
CA ASP A 68 10.81 -8.68 7.70
C ASP A 68 10.58 -8.01 6.32
N ILE A 69 11.57 -8.03 5.43
CA ILE A 69 11.52 -7.40 4.11
C ILE A 69 11.63 -8.45 3.02
N ILE A 70 10.68 -8.43 2.10
CA ILE A 70 10.64 -9.29 0.93
C ILE A 70 10.30 -8.47 -0.32
N PHE A 71 10.97 -8.77 -1.43
CA PHE A 71 10.69 -8.15 -2.72
C PHE A 71 9.72 -8.96 -3.57
N PHE A 72 8.87 -8.25 -4.28
CA PHE A 72 7.97 -8.78 -5.29
C PHE A 72 8.19 -8.08 -6.63
N ASN A 73 7.64 -8.65 -7.69
CA ASN A 73 7.70 -8.06 -9.02
C ASN A 73 6.58 -7.00 -9.19
N GLY A 74 6.70 -5.92 -8.44
CA GLY A 74 5.73 -4.84 -8.36
C GLY A 74 4.57 -5.12 -7.39
N LEU A 75 3.76 -4.08 -7.13
CA LEU A 75 2.66 -4.11 -6.17
C LEU A 75 1.59 -5.16 -6.53
N GLY A 76 1.25 -5.30 -7.81
CA GLY A 76 0.26 -6.29 -8.25
C GLY A 76 0.64 -7.73 -7.90
N ASP A 77 1.93 -8.09 -8.01
CA ASP A 77 2.42 -9.41 -7.61
C ASP A 77 2.36 -9.57 -6.08
N ALA A 78 2.73 -8.54 -5.32
CA ALA A 78 2.61 -8.54 -3.86
C ALA A 78 1.16 -8.77 -3.40
N VAL A 79 0.21 -8.03 -3.97
CA VAL A 79 -1.22 -8.15 -3.70
C VAL A 79 -1.71 -9.57 -3.99
N ALA A 80 -1.41 -10.11 -5.17
CA ALA A 80 -1.82 -11.46 -5.55
C ALA A 80 -1.26 -12.54 -4.59
N LYS A 81 0.00 -12.38 -4.15
CA LYS A 81 0.63 -13.30 -3.19
C LYS A 81 0.00 -13.19 -1.79
N ILE A 82 -0.24 -11.97 -1.30
CA ILE A 82 -0.90 -11.77 0.01
C ILE A 82 -2.25 -12.48 0.03
N PHE A 83 -3.12 -12.21 -0.95
CA PHE A 83 -4.42 -12.87 -1.02
C PHE A 83 -4.31 -14.38 -1.21
N GLY A 84 -3.30 -14.87 -1.94
CA GLY A 84 -3.03 -16.30 -2.12
C GLY A 84 -2.65 -17.03 -0.82
N PHE A 85 -2.15 -16.33 0.20
CA PHE A 85 -1.85 -16.88 1.52
C PHE A 85 -3.03 -16.87 2.49
N LEU A 86 -4.02 -16.04 2.24
CA LEU A 86 -5.19 -15.95 3.11
C LEU A 86 -6.11 -17.16 2.90
N LYS A 87 -6.77 -17.59 3.97
CA LYS A 87 -7.89 -18.54 3.85
C LYS A 87 -9.02 -17.86 3.08
N ARG A 88 -9.72 -18.62 2.25
CA ARG A 88 -10.79 -18.10 1.39
C ARG A 88 -11.90 -17.34 2.16
N GLU A 89 -12.15 -17.75 3.38
CA GLU A 89 -13.15 -17.15 4.27
C GLU A 89 -12.66 -15.85 4.91
N ALA A 90 -11.34 -15.59 4.90
CA ALA A 90 -10.75 -14.39 5.49
C ALA A 90 -10.89 -13.22 4.52
N ARG A 91 -11.86 -12.34 4.78
CA ARG A 91 -12.16 -11.17 3.97
C ARG A 91 -11.30 -9.97 4.38
N VAL A 92 -10.97 -9.13 3.42
CA VAL A 92 -10.27 -7.86 3.66
C VAL A 92 -11.18 -6.72 3.24
N ILE A 93 -11.53 -5.85 4.20
CA ILE A 93 -12.33 -4.66 3.91
C ILE A 93 -11.41 -3.52 3.45
N GLY A 94 -11.74 -2.89 2.33
CA GLY A 94 -10.96 -1.79 1.72
C GLY A 94 -11.73 -0.48 1.60
N PRO A 95 -11.08 0.62 1.22
CA PRO A 95 -11.75 1.92 1.03
C PRO A 95 -12.68 1.92 -0.19
N SER A 96 -13.65 2.85 -0.20
CA SER A 96 -14.47 3.17 -1.37
C SER A 96 -14.58 4.70 -1.52
N PRO A 97 -14.13 5.29 -2.65
CA PRO A 97 -13.54 4.64 -3.84
C PRO A 97 -12.17 4.00 -3.54
N ALA A 98 -11.71 3.08 -4.39
CA ALA A 98 -10.46 2.36 -4.20
C ALA A 98 -9.70 2.11 -5.51
N TYR A 99 -8.41 1.83 -5.39
CA TYR A 99 -7.61 1.32 -6.49
C TYR A 99 -8.06 -0.10 -6.86
N SER A 100 -8.40 -0.29 -8.15
CA SER A 100 -9.06 -1.50 -8.65
C SER A 100 -8.27 -2.79 -8.46
N THR A 101 -6.94 -2.73 -8.40
CA THR A 101 -6.11 -3.93 -8.18
C THR A 101 -6.44 -4.60 -6.85
N HIS A 102 -6.64 -3.84 -5.78
CA HIS A 102 -7.00 -4.38 -4.47
C HIS A 102 -8.41 -4.95 -4.45
N SER A 103 -9.40 -4.19 -4.95
CA SER A 103 -10.79 -4.62 -4.97
C SER A 103 -11.00 -5.87 -5.84
N SER A 104 -10.33 -5.93 -6.99
CA SER A 104 -10.38 -7.11 -7.87
C SER A 104 -9.69 -8.33 -7.24
N ALA A 105 -8.57 -8.14 -6.53
CA ALA A 105 -7.88 -9.23 -5.84
C ALA A 105 -8.73 -9.80 -4.69
N GLU A 106 -9.38 -8.95 -3.91
CA GLU A 106 -10.28 -9.38 -2.84
C GLU A 106 -11.49 -10.13 -3.38
N ALA A 107 -12.14 -9.60 -4.44
CA ALA A 107 -13.26 -10.25 -5.08
C ALA A 107 -12.88 -11.61 -5.69
N ALA A 108 -11.72 -11.70 -6.34
CA ALA A 108 -11.21 -12.96 -6.89
C ALA A 108 -10.88 -13.98 -5.78
N HIS A 109 -10.31 -13.52 -4.67
CA HIS A 109 -9.97 -14.35 -3.52
C HIS A 109 -11.22 -14.95 -2.87
N SER A 110 -12.20 -14.14 -2.54
CA SER A 110 -13.40 -14.56 -1.85
C SER A 110 -14.43 -15.23 -2.76
N GLY A 111 -14.49 -14.85 -4.02
CA GLY A 111 -15.55 -15.22 -4.96
C GLY A 111 -16.83 -14.40 -4.79
N TYR A 112 -16.79 -13.31 -4.05
CA TYR A 112 -17.90 -12.38 -3.80
C TYR A 112 -17.49 -10.95 -4.13
N GLU A 113 -18.46 -10.04 -4.15
CA GLU A 113 -18.16 -8.61 -4.24
C GLU A 113 -17.27 -8.16 -3.08
N HIS A 114 -16.30 -7.31 -3.39
CA HIS A 114 -15.35 -6.81 -2.39
C HIS A 114 -16.06 -6.01 -1.28
N LEU A 115 -15.57 -6.15 -0.07
CA LEU A 115 -16.07 -5.40 1.09
C LEU A 115 -15.42 -4.03 1.17
N THR A 116 -16.22 -2.99 1.44
CA THR A 116 -15.73 -1.62 1.51
C THR A 116 -16.18 -0.88 2.75
N TYR A 117 -15.36 0.09 3.18
CA TYR A 117 -15.74 1.18 4.06
C TYR A 117 -15.70 2.51 3.29
N GLU A 118 -16.46 3.49 3.76
CA GLU A 118 -16.62 4.76 3.04
C GLU A 118 -15.47 5.73 3.30
N LEU A 119 -15.08 6.46 2.24
CA LEU A 119 -14.29 7.68 2.32
C LEU A 119 -15.23 8.87 2.15
N ASP A 120 -15.30 9.77 3.15
CA ASP A 120 -16.23 10.92 3.11
C ASP A 120 -15.65 12.07 2.29
N ALA A 121 -16.19 12.31 1.10
CA ALA A 121 -15.78 13.39 0.20
C ALA A 121 -15.91 14.79 0.87
N ARG A 122 -16.84 14.96 1.80
CA ARG A 122 -17.05 16.25 2.51
C ARG A 122 -16.00 16.48 3.60
N ARG A 123 -15.27 15.43 3.98
CA ARG A 123 -14.17 15.45 4.95
C ARG A 123 -12.83 15.17 4.28
N ASN A 124 -12.62 15.70 3.07
CA ASN A 124 -11.38 15.51 2.31
C ASN A 124 -11.04 14.02 2.06
N TRP A 125 -12.03 13.18 1.82
CA TRP A 125 -11.88 11.74 1.60
C TRP A 125 -11.24 10.99 2.75
N MET A 126 -11.43 11.46 3.97
CA MET A 126 -11.01 10.70 5.15
C MET A 126 -11.93 9.50 5.37
N PRO A 127 -11.38 8.35 5.81
CA PRO A 127 -12.16 7.18 6.21
C PRO A 127 -13.25 7.51 7.22
N ASP A 128 -14.45 6.98 7.00
CA ASP A 128 -15.49 6.92 8.03
C ASP A 128 -15.20 5.76 8.98
N LEU A 129 -14.56 6.08 10.11
CA LEU A 129 -14.16 5.08 11.10
C LEU A 129 -15.35 4.40 11.78
N GLN A 130 -16.48 5.09 11.88
CA GLN A 130 -17.68 4.48 12.44
C GLN A 130 -18.28 3.45 11.49
N ASP A 131 -18.31 3.74 10.18
CA ASP A 131 -18.72 2.79 9.15
C ASP A 131 -17.78 1.57 9.12
N LEU A 132 -16.46 1.82 9.12
CA LEU A 132 -15.44 0.77 9.18
C LEU A 132 -15.63 -0.15 10.39
N GLU A 133 -15.70 0.42 11.58
CA GLU A 133 -15.81 -0.36 12.82
C GLU A 133 -17.12 -1.14 12.91
N ASN A 134 -18.24 -0.54 12.48
CA ASN A 134 -19.53 -1.22 12.43
C ASN A 134 -19.50 -2.43 11.49
N LYS A 135 -18.90 -2.28 10.30
CA LYS A 135 -18.77 -3.38 9.33
C LYS A 135 -17.94 -4.53 9.88
N ILE A 136 -16.84 -4.24 10.55
CA ILE A 136 -16.01 -5.27 11.21
C ILE A 136 -16.79 -5.96 12.33
N LYS A 137 -17.46 -5.18 13.18
CA LYS A 137 -18.18 -5.69 14.34
C LYS A 137 -19.33 -6.66 13.97
N TYR A 138 -19.97 -6.44 12.85
CA TYR A 138 -21.15 -7.20 12.43
C TYR A 138 -20.86 -8.19 11.29
N ASN A 139 -19.60 -8.41 10.95
CA ASN A 139 -19.20 -9.38 9.93
C ASN A 139 -17.92 -10.13 10.34
N ASP A 140 -18.10 -11.27 10.95
CA ASP A 140 -17.01 -12.13 11.45
C ASP A 140 -16.07 -12.66 10.35
N SER A 141 -16.45 -12.54 9.07
CA SER A 141 -15.56 -12.91 7.97
C SER A 141 -14.43 -11.90 7.73
N ILE A 142 -14.56 -10.65 8.23
CA ILE A 142 -13.54 -9.62 8.05
C ILE A 142 -12.35 -9.94 8.96
N ALA A 143 -11.24 -10.30 8.34
CA ALA A 143 -10.00 -10.66 9.01
C ALA A 143 -8.92 -9.57 8.87
N GLY A 144 -9.10 -8.63 7.93
CA GLY A 144 -8.13 -7.57 7.68
C GLY A 144 -8.74 -6.27 7.16
N ILE A 145 -8.02 -5.18 7.41
CA ILE A 145 -8.31 -3.83 6.89
C ILE A 145 -7.23 -3.48 5.87
N LEU A 146 -7.64 -3.08 4.68
CA LEU A 146 -6.78 -2.44 3.69
C LEU A 146 -6.92 -0.93 3.81
N LEU A 147 -5.82 -0.22 3.86
CA LEU A 147 -5.76 1.22 3.65
C LEU A 147 -4.71 1.57 2.60
N ILE A 148 -4.90 2.69 1.92
CA ILE A 148 -3.98 3.22 0.92
C ILE A 148 -3.61 4.62 1.37
N ASN A 149 -2.33 4.90 1.63
CA ASN A 149 -1.90 6.19 2.17
C ASN A 149 -0.53 6.63 1.64
N PRO A 150 -0.46 7.67 0.83
CA PRO A 150 -1.55 8.51 0.27
C PRO A 150 -2.52 7.73 -0.60
N ASP A 151 -3.80 8.12 -0.56
CA ASP A 151 -4.88 7.34 -1.16
C ASP A 151 -4.95 7.46 -2.69
N ASN A 152 -5.26 6.37 -3.35
CA ASN A 152 -5.64 6.31 -4.76
C ASN A 152 -7.08 5.81 -4.86
N PRO A 153 -8.03 6.60 -5.43
CA PRO A 153 -7.82 7.70 -6.38
C PRO A 153 -7.91 9.11 -5.79
N THR A 154 -8.16 9.28 -4.50
CA THR A 154 -8.59 10.58 -3.94
C THR A 154 -7.44 11.56 -3.70
N GLY A 155 -6.21 11.06 -3.57
CA GLY A 155 -5.03 11.84 -3.21
C GLY A 155 -5.00 12.26 -1.72
N ALA A 156 -5.91 11.77 -0.90
CA ALA A 156 -5.93 12.05 0.52
C ALA A 156 -4.67 11.52 1.22
N VAL A 157 -4.11 12.34 2.11
CA VAL A 157 -3.00 11.94 2.98
C VAL A 157 -3.53 11.85 4.40
N TYR A 158 -3.51 10.66 4.97
CA TYR A 158 -4.10 10.42 6.28
C TYR A 158 -3.20 10.95 7.39
N PRO A 159 -3.74 11.78 8.31
CA PRO A 159 -2.98 12.27 9.45
C PRO A 159 -2.67 11.14 10.44
N ARG A 160 -1.62 11.35 11.25
CA ARG A 160 -1.16 10.38 12.24
C ARG A 160 -2.26 9.90 13.17
N GLU A 161 -3.09 10.82 13.64
CA GLU A 161 -4.18 10.56 14.58
C GLU A 161 -5.20 9.58 13.99
N LEU A 162 -5.53 9.74 12.70
CA LEU A 162 -6.45 8.83 11.99
C LEU A 162 -5.84 7.43 11.87
N LEU A 163 -4.55 7.33 11.55
CA LEU A 163 -3.87 6.04 11.45
C LEU A 163 -3.81 5.32 12.81
N LEU A 164 -3.59 6.06 13.90
CA LEU A 164 -3.65 5.51 15.26
C LEU A 164 -5.04 4.97 15.58
N GLU A 165 -6.11 5.69 15.25
CA GLU A 165 -7.48 5.23 15.45
C GLU A 165 -7.79 3.97 14.62
N MET A 166 -7.33 3.90 13.36
CA MET A 166 -7.48 2.71 12.53
C MET A 166 -6.73 1.49 13.09
N VAL A 167 -5.50 1.70 13.59
CA VAL A 167 -4.71 0.65 14.25
C VAL A 167 -5.41 0.18 15.53
N ASP A 168 -6.00 1.10 16.30
CA ASP A 168 -6.73 0.75 17.51
C ASP A 168 -8.01 -0.07 17.21
N ILE A 169 -8.76 0.30 16.16
CA ILE A 169 -9.88 -0.52 15.67
C ILE A 169 -9.38 -1.93 15.32
N ALA A 170 -8.29 -2.03 14.56
CA ALA A 170 -7.72 -3.32 14.18
C ALA A 170 -7.33 -4.17 15.40
N ARG A 171 -6.73 -3.57 16.43
CA ARG A 171 -6.36 -4.24 17.68
C ARG A 171 -7.59 -4.71 18.47
N ARG A 172 -8.60 -3.84 18.64
CA ARG A 172 -9.83 -4.19 19.37
C ARG A 172 -10.56 -5.38 18.74
N HIS A 173 -10.59 -5.42 17.42
CA HIS A 173 -11.28 -6.48 16.67
C HIS A 173 -10.37 -7.64 16.25
N ARG A 174 -9.06 -7.60 16.57
CA ARG A 174 -8.07 -8.63 16.25
C ARG A 174 -7.99 -8.94 14.76
N VAL A 175 -8.06 -7.91 13.94
CA VAL A 175 -7.87 -7.99 12.49
C VAL A 175 -6.50 -7.44 12.10
N PHE A 176 -5.90 -7.97 11.03
CA PHE A 176 -4.63 -7.44 10.52
C PHE A 176 -4.85 -6.19 9.67
N VAL A 177 -3.77 -5.47 9.40
CA VAL A 177 -3.79 -4.28 8.53
C VAL A 177 -2.84 -4.48 7.36
N ILE A 178 -3.32 -4.18 6.16
CA ILE A 178 -2.52 -4.02 4.95
C ILE A 178 -2.49 -2.52 4.64
N CYS A 179 -1.29 -1.93 4.52
CA CYS A 179 -1.13 -0.54 4.14
C CYS A 179 -0.37 -0.45 2.82
N ASP A 180 -1.04 0.05 1.78
CA ASP A 180 -0.41 0.38 0.51
C ASP A 180 0.15 1.81 0.61
N GLU A 181 1.47 1.93 0.57
CA GLU A 181 2.19 3.20 0.70
C GLU A 181 2.95 3.57 -0.59
N ILE A 182 2.48 3.08 -1.75
CA ILE A 182 3.17 3.30 -3.03
C ILE A 182 3.40 4.79 -3.32
N TYR A 183 2.50 5.66 -2.86
CA TYR A 183 2.58 7.10 -3.05
C TYR A 183 3.22 7.88 -1.88
N ALA A 184 3.86 7.19 -0.93
CA ALA A 184 4.41 7.81 0.29
C ALA A 184 5.35 9.00 0.03
N HIS A 185 6.05 9.02 -1.10
CA HIS A 185 6.97 10.10 -1.47
C HIS A 185 6.38 11.09 -2.48
N ILE A 186 5.11 10.92 -2.88
CA ILE A 186 4.43 11.80 -3.84
C ILE A 186 3.35 12.58 -3.09
N VAL A 187 3.78 13.59 -2.34
CA VAL A 187 2.91 14.49 -1.59
C VAL A 187 3.19 15.95 -1.96
N TYR A 188 2.19 16.80 -1.82
CA TYR A 188 2.19 18.19 -2.28
C TYR A 188 1.76 19.14 -1.17
N ASN A 189 1.93 20.45 -1.41
CA ASN A 189 1.42 21.52 -0.52
C ASN A 189 1.90 21.41 0.93
N GLY A 190 3.13 20.91 1.14
CA GLY A 190 3.68 20.75 2.48
C GLY A 190 3.13 19.56 3.28
N ALA A 191 2.31 18.72 2.67
CA ALA A 191 1.88 17.48 3.30
C ALA A 191 3.06 16.54 3.57
N ARG A 192 2.97 15.77 4.64
CA ARG A 192 3.92 14.71 4.98
C ARG A 192 3.17 13.41 5.17
N THR A 193 3.61 12.36 4.53
CA THR A 193 3.11 11.01 4.78
C THR A 193 3.61 10.53 6.14
N THR A 194 2.69 10.04 6.97
CA THR A 194 3.01 9.20 8.12
C THR A 194 2.92 7.75 7.67
N HIS A 195 4.00 7.00 7.83
CA HIS A 195 3.99 5.57 7.52
C HIS A 195 3.28 4.78 8.61
N LEU A 196 2.60 3.69 8.23
CA LEU A 196 1.94 2.84 9.22
C LEU A 196 2.94 2.29 10.25
N SER A 197 4.18 2.00 9.84
CA SER A 197 5.24 1.56 10.75
C SER A 197 5.57 2.57 11.85
N GLU A 198 5.34 3.88 11.65
CA GLU A 198 5.57 4.93 12.64
C GLU A 198 4.53 4.91 13.77
N VAL A 199 3.36 4.34 13.54
CA VAL A 199 2.24 4.32 14.51
C VAL A 199 1.98 2.93 15.12
N ILE A 200 2.61 1.88 14.57
CA ILE A 200 2.58 0.53 15.14
C ILE A 200 3.69 0.41 16.18
N GLY A 201 3.38 -0.05 17.38
CA GLY A 201 4.36 -0.24 18.44
C GLY A 201 4.25 0.78 19.59
N GLU A 202 3.28 1.68 19.48
CA GLU A 202 2.90 2.57 20.60
C GLU A 202 1.86 1.93 21.51
#